data_588fd2f2634c09af74a7f36b0b5ebc02
#
_entry.id   588fd2f2634c09af74a7f36b0b5ebc02
#
_cell.length_a   1.000
_cell.length_b   1.000
_cell.length_c   1.000
_cell.angle_alpha   90.00
_cell.angle_beta   90.00
_cell.angle_gamma   90.00
#
_symmetry.space_group_name_H-M   'P 1'
#
loop_
_entity.id
_entity.type
_entity.pdbx_description
1 polymer ?
#
loop_
_entity_poly.entity_id
_entity_poly.type
_entity_poly.pdbx_seq_one_letter_code
_entity_poly.pdbx_strand_id
1 'polypeptide(L)'
;MSARDQILQATLRLVGERGIGAVTNRAVARAAGVSLGSLTYHFPSQEDLLREALHTFVEEEIGRITAYVTALADEGLGPIQAPDEVEKAILDFTDGPEQVANLELHLHAARDPALRETSKRSVAAYDRLARAVLGALEIPDAERHAPAVVAMLYGLAIRRLATGDTSGTGTADAFRLLLLGALPR
;
A
#
# COMPACT_ATOMS: atom_id res chain seq x y z
N MET A 1 -17.54 -12.00 6.01
CA MET A 1 -17.20 -11.03 4.94
C MET A 1 -18.49 -10.61 4.26
N SER A 2 -18.79 -9.32 4.22
CA SER A 2 -20.01 -8.79 3.58
C SER A 2 -19.93 -8.86 2.05
N ALA A 3 -21.08 -8.74 1.36
CA ALA A 3 -21.10 -8.65 -0.11
C ALA A 3 -20.27 -7.45 -0.61
N ARG A 4 -20.31 -6.32 0.12
CA ARG A 4 -19.50 -5.14 -0.17
C ARG A 4 -18.00 -5.46 -0.11
N ASP A 5 -17.53 -6.15 0.93
CA ASP A 5 -16.12 -6.52 1.08
C ASP A 5 -15.68 -7.48 -0.02
N GLN A 6 -16.52 -8.48 -0.36
CA GLN A 6 -16.25 -9.41 -1.46
C GLN A 6 -16.07 -8.68 -2.79
N ILE A 7 -16.89 -7.66 -3.06
CA ILE A 7 -16.81 -6.84 -4.27
C ILE A 7 -15.48 -6.06 -4.29
N LEU A 8 -15.12 -5.41 -3.18
CA LEU A 8 -13.87 -4.62 -3.10
C LEU A 8 -12.64 -5.49 -3.28
N GLN A 9 -12.56 -6.62 -2.59
CA GLN A 9 -11.46 -7.58 -2.72
C GLN A 9 -11.36 -8.15 -4.15
N ALA A 10 -12.48 -8.49 -4.77
CA ALA A 10 -12.51 -8.96 -6.16
C ALA A 10 -12.05 -7.87 -7.14
N THR A 11 -12.38 -6.61 -6.86
CA THR A 11 -11.95 -5.46 -7.67
C THR A 11 -10.43 -5.29 -7.60
N LEU A 12 -9.84 -5.30 -6.41
CA LEU A 12 -8.39 -5.19 -6.22
C LEU A 12 -7.65 -6.31 -6.94
N ARG A 13 -8.10 -7.56 -6.79
CA ARG A 13 -7.49 -8.68 -7.51
C ARG A 13 -7.57 -8.53 -9.03
N LEU A 14 -8.72 -8.12 -9.57
CA LEU A 14 -8.86 -7.91 -11.01
C LEU A 14 -7.96 -6.81 -11.52
N VAL A 15 -7.83 -5.69 -10.78
CA VAL A 15 -6.89 -4.62 -11.15
C VAL A 15 -5.46 -5.16 -11.15
N GLY A 16 -5.04 -5.83 -10.08
CA GLY A 16 -3.66 -6.32 -9.95
C GLY A 16 -3.28 -7.42 -10.94
N GLU A 17 -4.23 -8.31 -11.29
CA GLU A 17 -3.97 -9.43 -12.20
C GLU A 17 -4.11 -9.06 -13.69
N ARG A 18 -5.01 -8.12 -14.02
CA ARG A 18 -5.45 -7.87 -15.41
C ARG A 18 -5.49 -6.42 -15.81
N GLY A 19 -5.13 -5.52 -14.89
CA GLY A 19 -5.19 -4.09 -15.08
C GLY A 19 -6.57 -3.49 -14.91
N ILE A 20 -6.60 -2.16 -14.70
CA ILE A 20 -7.84 -1.42 -14.45
C ILE A 20 -8.86 -1.54 -15.60
N GLY A 21 -8.40 -1.72 -16.83
CA GLY A 21 -9.26 -1.91 -18.01
C GLY A 21 -10.09 -3.21 -17.97
N ALA A 22 -9.72 -4.19 -17.15
CA ALA A 22 -10.48 -5.42 -16.95
C ALA A 22 -11.62 -5.28 -15.94
N VAL A 23 -11.70 -4.18 -15.20
CA VAL A 23 -12.72 -3.92 -14.19
C VAL A 23 -14.02 -3.52 -14.88
N THR A 24 -14.90 -4.50 -15.06
CA THR A 24 -16.29 -4.28 -15.50
C THR A 24 -17.24 -4.81 -14.44
N ASN A 25 -18.44 -4.23 -14.34
CA ASN A 25 -19.44 -4.68 -13.35
C ASN A 25 -19.69 -6.19 -13.44
N ARG A 26 -19.73 -6.76 -14.65
CA ARG A 26 -19.93 -8.21 -14.85
C ARG A 26 -18.72 -9.03 -14.40
N ALA A 27 -17.50 -8.56 -14.68
CA ALA A 27 -16.29 -9.26 -14.27
C ALA A 27 -16.14 -9.26 -12.75
N VAL A 28 -16.36 -8.10 -12.11
CA VAL A 28 -16.30 -7.96 -10.65
C VAL A 28 -17.40 -8.77 -9.96
N ALA A 29 -18.67 -8.68 -10.41
CA ALA A 29 -19.76 -9.45 -9.81
C ALA A 29 -19.50 -10.96 -9.86
N ARG A 30 -18.98 -11.46 -11.00
CA ARG A 30 -18.58 -12.88 -11.16
C ARG A 30 -17.42 -13.25 -10.24
N ALA A 31 -16.39 -12.41 -10.17
CA ALA A 31 -15.21 -12.67 -9.32
C ALA A 31 -15.54 -12.63 -7.83
N ALA A 32 -16.48 -11.76 -7.44
CA ALA A 32 -16.96 -11.61 -6.07
C ALA A 32 -18.01 -12.67 -5.67
N GLY A 33 -18.56 -13.44 -6.63
CA GLY A 33 -19.62 -14.40 -6.36
C GLY A 33 -20.96 -13.74 -5.98
N VAL A 34 -21.22 -12.51 -6.45
CA VAL A 34 -22.46 -11.76 -6.16
C VAL A 34 -23.28 -11.51 -7.43
N SER A 35 -24.56 -11.15 -7.27
CA SER A 35 -25.38 -10.72 -8.40
C SER A 35 -24.96 -9.33 -8.89
N LEU A 36 -25.21 -9.07 -10.19
CA LEU A 36 -24.98 -7.74 -10.76
C LEU A 36 -25.81 -6.66 -10.05
N GLY A 37 -27.04 -7.00 -9.63
CA GLY A 37 -27.91 -6.11 -8.86
C GLY A 37 -27.31 -5.76 -7.49
N SER A 38 -26.69 -6.73 -6.81
CA SER A 38 -26.00 -6.48 -5.54
C SER A 38 -24.80 -5.54 -5.73
N LEU A 39 -24.01 -5.74 -6.79
CA LEU A 39 -22.89 -4.86 -7.09
C LEU A 39 -23.35 -3.42 -7.34
N THR A 40 -24.34 -3.22 -8.23
CA THR A 40 -24.85 -1.87 -8.57
C THR A 40 -25.56 -1.19 -7.41
N TYR A 41 -26.12 -1.96 -6.48
CA TYR A 41 -26.68 -1.43 -5.24
C TYR A 41 -25.60 -0.83 -4.33
N HIS A 42 -24.44 -1.53 -4.18
CA HIS A 42 -23.35 -1.06 -3.35
C HIS A 42 -22.49 0.02 -4.02
N PHE A 43 -22.30 -0.09 -5.33
CA PHE A 43 -21.43 0.79 -6.11
C PHE A 43 -22.15 1.25 -7.38
N PRO A 44 -22.77 2.44 -7.35
CA PRO A 44 -23.54 2.97 -8.48
C PRO A 44 -22.67 3.24 -9.73
N SER A 45 -21.39 3.53 -9.54
CA SER A 45 -20.45 3.78 -10.63
C SER A 45 -19.16 2.95 -10.47
N GLN A 46 -18.45 2.76 -11.59
CA GLN A 46 -17.13 2.15 -11.58
C GLN A 46 -16.11 3.03 -10.84
N GLU A 47 -16.27 4.33 -10.93
CA GLU A 47 -15.43 5.32 -10.25
C GLU A 47 -15.56 5.20 -8.73
N ASP A 48 -16.79 5.09 -8.21
CA ASP A 48 -17.05 4.84 -6.79
C ASP A 48 -16.42 3.52 -6.34
N LEU A 49 -16.55 2.48 -7.15
CA LEU A 49 -15.97 1.18 -6.86
C LEU A 49 -14.44 1.23 -6.75
N LEU A 50 -13.77 1.86 -7.71
CA LEU A 50 -12.30 1.98 -7.72
C LEU A 50 -11.79 2.85 -6.56
N ARG A 51 -12.50 3.95 -6.27
CA ARG A 51 -12.17 4.83 -5.15
C ARG A 51 -12.26 4.12 -3.81
N GLU A 52 -13.35 3.39 -3.59
CA GLU A 52 -13.57 2.64 -2.36
C GLU A 52 -12.61 1.45 -2.24
N ALA A 53 -12.28 0.78 -3.35
CA ALA A 53 -11.30 -0.30 -3.36
C ALA A 53 -9.92 0.22 -2.94
N LEU A 54 -9.45 1.34 -3.48
CA LEU A 54 -8.19 1.96 -3.09
C LEU A 54 -8.21 2.37 -1.61
N HIS A 55 -9.28 3.03 -1.18
CA HIS A 55 -9.39 3.48 0.21
C HIS A 55 -9.35 2.29 1.18
N THR A 56 -10.16 1.26 0.95
CA THR A 56 -10.20 0.07 1.81
C THR A 56 -8.84 -0.64 1.85
N PHE A 57 -8.18 -0.81 0.70
CA PHE A 57 -6.85 -1.40 0.65
C PHE A 57 -5.85 -0.65 1.53
N VAL A 58 -5.79 0.68 1.39
CA VAL A 58 -4.83 1.50 2.15
C VAL A 58 -5.11 1.47 3.64
N GLU A 59 -6.38 1.53 4.07
CA GLU A 59 -6.73 1.44 5.49
C GLU A 59 -6.35 0.07 6.09
N GLU A 60 -6.62 -1.02 5.37
CA GLU A 60 -6.25 -2.37 5.79
C GLU A 60 -4.73 -2.54 5.87
N GLU A 61 -4.00 -2.02 4.90
CA GLU A 61 -2.54 -2.10 4.86
C GLU A 61 -1.91 -1.29 5.99
N ILE A 62 -2.34 -0.06 6.22
CA ILE A 62 -1.87 0.77 7.34
C ILE A 62 -2.17 0.08 8.67
N GLY A 63 -3.34 -0.52 8.82
CA GLY A 63 -3.68 -1.29 10.02
C GLY A 63 -2.72 -2.45 10.26
N ARG A 64 -2.41 -3.23 9.22
CA ARG A 64 -1.45 -4.34 9.29
C ARG A 64 -0.04 -3.88 9.65
N ILE A 65 0.47 -2.85 8.97
CA ILE A 65 1.81 -2.30 9.23
C ILE A 65 1.89 -1.74 10.65
N THR A 66 0.87 -1.01 11.09
CA THR A 66 0.82 -0.45 12.45
C THR A 66 0.85 -1.55 13.51
N ALA A 67 0.04 -2.60 13.35
CA ALA A 67 0.03 -3.74 14.27
C ALA A 67 1.39 -4.44 14.33
N TYR A 68 2.05 -4.61 13.19
CA TYR A 68 3.38 -5.21 13.11
C TYR A 68 4.44 -4.37 13.82
N VAL A 69 4.48 -3.06 13.56
CA VAL A 69 5.43 -2.13 14.21
C VAL A 69 5.21 -2.11 15.73
N THR A 70 3.94 -2.14 16.17
CA THR A 70 3.62 -2.19 17.61
C THR A 70 4.12 -3.48 18.24
N ALA A 71 3.92 -4.63 17.60
CA ALA A 71 4.40 -5.92 18.10
C ALA A 71 5.93 -5.95 18.24
N LEU A 72 6.67 -5.43 17.25
CA LEU A 72 8.12 -5.34 17.34
C LEU A 72 8.59 -4.43 18.49
N ALA A 73 7.90 -3.31 18.70
CA ALA A 73 8.22 -2.40 19.80
C ALA A 73 7.97 -3.06 21.18
N ASP A 74 6.89 -3.83 21.32
CA ASP A 74 6.58 -4.57 22.54
C ASP A 74 7.63 -5.66 22.86
N GLU A 75 8.27 -6.22 21.83
CA GLU A 75 9.39 -7.17 21.96
C GLU A 75 10.75 -6.49 22.22
N GLY A 76 10.78 -5.15 22.26
CA GLY A 76 12.01 -4.37 22.40
C GLY A 76 12.90 -4.38 21.15
N LEU A 77 12.37 -4.83 20.01
CA LEU A 77 13.06 -4.90 18.74
C LEU A 77 12.75 -3.62 17.93
N GLY A 78 13.79 -2.80 17.74
CA GLY A 78 13.72 -1.68 16.80
C GLY A 78 14.27 -2.09 15.43
N PRO A 79 13.99 -1.28 14.37
CA PRO A 79 14.51 -1.57 13.01
C PRO A 79 16.03 -1.61 12.90
N ILE A 80 16.75 -1.02 13.86
CA ILE A 80 18.21 -1.07 13.91
C ILE A 80 18.68 -2.41 14.51
N GLN A 81 17.89 -2.98 15.45
CA GLN A 81 18.19 -4.24 16.13
C GLN A 81 17.74 -5.47 15.34
N ALA A 82 16.71 -5.32 14.51
CA ALA A 82 16.12 -6.41 13.71
C ALA A 82 15.97 -6.01 12.22
N PRO A 83 17.08 -5.71 11.52
CA PRO A 83 17.01 -5.27 10.12
C PRO A 83 16.37 -6.32 9.20
N ASP A 84 16.60 -7.61 9.46
CA ASP A 84 16.03 -8.70 8.67
C ASP A 84 14.51 -8.82 8.85
N GLU A 85 14.00 -8.56 10.06
CA GLU A 85 12.56 -8.55 10.32
C GLU A 85 11.87 -7.36 9.62
N VAL A 86 12.52 -6.20 9.61
CA VAL A 86 12.01 -5.02 8.88
C VAL A 86 12.01 -5.29 7.37
N GLU A 87 13.07 -5.91 6.84
CA GLU A 87 13.12 -6.31 5.43
C GLU A 87 11.99 -7.27 5.09
N LYS A 88 11.81 -8.33 5.87
CA LYS A 88 10.73 -9.29 5.70
C LYS A 88 9.37 -8.61 5.72
N ALA A 89 9.13 -7.71 6.68
CA ALA A 89 7.88 -6.97 6.76
C ALA A 89 7.64 -6.12 5.50
N ILE A 90 8.65 -5.39 5.04
CA ILE A 90 8.53 -4.58 3.82
C ILE A 90 8.19 -5.48 2.62
N LEU A 91 8.80 -6.67 2.52
CA LEU A 91 8.51 -7.63 1.47
C LEU A 91 7.07 -8.14 1.57
N ASP A 92 6.64 -8.57 2.75
CA ASP A 92 5.29 -9.07 2.99
C ASP A 92 4.20 -8.03 2.68
N PHE A 93 4.51 -6.73 2.85
CA PHE A 93 3.60 -5.63 2.55
C PHE A 93 3.70 -5.09 1.12
N THR A 94 4.73 -5.45 0.36
CA THR A 94 4.96 -4.93 -0.99
C THR A 94 4.79 -5.98 -2.09
N ASP A 95 4.42 -7.20 -1.77
CA ASP A 95 4.18 -8.28 -2.73
C ASP A 95 2.69 -8.60 -2.89
N GLY A 96 2.33 -9.08 -4.08
CA GLY A 96 0.99 -9.55 -4.38
C GLY A 96 0.22 -8.69 -5.39
N PRO A 97 -0.87 -9.25 -5.94
CA PRO A 97 -1.70 -8.55 -6.93
C PRO A 97 -2.37 -7.30 -6.36
N GLU A 98 -2.68 -7.29 -5.08
CA GLU A 98 -3.29 -6.13 -4.40
C GLU A 98 -2.33 -4.94 -4.37
N GLN A 99 -1.03 -5.19 -4.22
CA GLN A 99 -0.01 -4.14 -4.28
C GLN A 99 0.17 -3.59 -5.70
N VAL A 100 0.12 -4.47 -6.71
CA VAL A 100 0.08 -4.02 -8.11
C VAL A 100 -1.14 -3.14 -8.34
N ALA A 101 -2.32 -3.54 -7.82
CA ALA A 101 -3.55 -2.76 -7.92
C ALA A 101 -3.40 -1.37 -7.27
N ASN A 102 -2.80 -1.30 -6.07
CA ASN A 102 -2.54 -0.03 -5.38
C ASN A 102 -1.71 0.92 -6.25
N LEU A 103 -0.59 0.44 -6.79
CA LEU A 103 0.28 1.23 -7.66
C LEU A 103 -0.45 1.67 -8.95
N GLU A 104 -1.20 0.78 -9.58
CA GLU A 104 -1.96 1.08 -10.80
C GLU A 104 -3.06 2.13 -10.55
N LEU A 105 -3.77 2.03 -9.43
CA LEU A 105 -4.80 2.99 -9.04
C LEU A 105 -4.18 4.38 -8.76
N HIS A 106 -3.02 4.45 -8.12
CA HIS A 106 -2.29 5.73 -7.96
C HIS A 106 -1.85 6.32 -9.31
N LEU A 107 -1.35 5.50 -10.22
CA LEU A 107 -1.00 5.96 -11.58
C LEU A 107 -2.24 6.40 -12.37
N HIS A 108 -3.37 5.70 -12.21
CA HIS A 108 -4.63 6.08 -12.84
C HIS A 108 -5.15 7.43 -12.32
N ALA A 109 -4.95 7.72 -11.05
CA ALA A 109 -5.32 9.00 -10.44
C ALA A 109 -4.66 10.23 -11.10
N ALA A 110 -3.54 10.05 -11.81
CA ALA A 110 -2.94 11.12 -12.60
C ALA A 110 -3.86 11.62 -13.73
N ARG A 111 -4.75 10.74 -14.22
CA ARG A 111 -5.68 11.01 -15.34
C ARG A 111 -7.13 11.14 -14.90
N ASP A 112 -7.44 10.72 -13.66
CA ASP A 112 -8.79 10.71 -13.09
C ASP A 112 -8.86 11.64 -11.88
N PRO A 113 -9.54 12.82 -11.99
CA PRO A 113 -9.64 13.77 -10.90
C PRO A 113 -10.38 13.24 -9.67
N ALA A 114 -11.37 12.35 -9.85
CA ALA A 114 -12.14 11.80 -8.74
C ALA A 114 -11.30 10.84 -7.89
N LEU A 115 -10.47 10.01 -8.54
CA LEU A 115 -9.55 9.11 -7.84
C LEU A 115 -8.37 9.87 -7.21
N ARG A 116 -8.01 11.04 -7.77
CA ARG A 116 -6.87 11.85 -7.30
C ARG A 116 -6.99 12.27 -5.85
N GLU A 117 -8.18 12.63 -5.39
CA GLU A 117 -8.39 13.05 -4.00
C GLU A 117 -8.21 11.86 -3.04
N THR A 118 -8.70 10.69 -3.40
CA THR A 118 -8.48 9.46 -2.62
C THR A 118 -6.99 9.08 -2.61
N SER A 119 -6.32 9.15 -3.75
CA SER A 119 -4.88 8.91 -3.87
C SER A 119 -4.05 9.86 -2.98
N LYS A 120 -4.39 11.16 -2.93
CA LYS A 120 -3.73 12.11 -2.01
C LYS A 120 -3.89 11.72 -0.54
N ARG A 121 -5.12 11.33 -0.14
CA ARG A 121 -5.38 10.90 1.24
C ARG A 121 -4.60 9.64 1.59
N SER A 122 -4.50 8.70 0.64
CA SER A 122 -3.74 7.47 0.79
C SER A 122 -2.25 7.76 0.99
N VAL A 123 -1.65 8.57 0.13
CA VAL A 123 -0.24 8.97 0.28
C VAL A 123 -0.01 9.69 1.61
N ALA A 124 -0.89 10.62 2.00
CA ALA A 124 -0.79 11.30 3.28
C ALA A 124 -0.93 10.36 4.48
N ALA A 125 -1.66 9.25 4.35
CA ALA A 125 -1.77 8.24 5.39
C ALA A 125 -0.46 7.45 5.55
N TYR A 126 0.20 7.08 4.45
CA TYR A 126 1.54 6.46 4.49
C TYR A 126 2.60 7.43 5.04
N ASP A 127 2.54 8.72 4.68
CA ASP A 127 3.46 9.73 5.23
C ASP A 127 3.30 9.86 6.75
N ARG A 128 2.06 9.81 7.27
CA ARG A 128 1.81 9.83 8.72
C ARG A 128 2.38 8.58 9.40
N LEU A 129 2.19 7.40 8.80
CA LEU A 129 2.75 6.15 9.32
C LEU A 129 4.28 6.20 9.33
N ALA A 130 4.91 6.60 8.22
CA ALA A 130 6.36 6.72 8.13
C ALA A 130 6.92 7.70 9.17
N ARG A 131 6.24 8.84 9.38
CA ARG A 131 6.59 9.80 10.43
C ARG A 131 6.53 9.18 11.83
N ALA A 132 5.46 8.42 12.13
CA ALA A 132 5.33 7.75 13.42
C ALA A 132 6.46 6.73 13.63
N VAL A 133 6.80 5.94 12.62
CA VAL A 133 7.92 4.98 12.67
C VAL A 133 9.25 5.68 12.87
N LEU A 134 9.54 6.72 12.08
CA LEU A 134 10.78 7.49 12.21
C LEU A 134 10.89 8.18 13.57
N GLY A 135 9.77 8.69 14.10
CA GLY A 135 9.72 9.28 15.44
C GLY A 135 9.99 8.25 16.54
N ALA A 136 9.44 7.04 16.44
CA ALA A 136 9.73 5.95 17.37
C ALA A 136 11.19 5.48 17.33
N LEU A 137 11.87 5.71 16.19
CA LEU A 137 13.31 5.46 16.02
C LEU A 137 14.19 6.65 16.45
N GLU A 138 13.59 7.68 17.00
CA GLU A 138 14.29 8.91 17.40
C GLU A 138 15.08 9.58 16.25
N ILE A 139 14.60 9.38 14.99
CA ILE A 139 15.22 10.01 13.83
C ILE A 139 14.86 11.51 13.83
N PRO A 140 15.85 12.43 13.82
CA PRO A 140 15.59 13.86 13.76
C PRO A 140 14.81 14.23 12.50
N ASP A 141 14.01 15.29 12.58
CA ASP A 141 13.23 15.82 11.45
C ASP A 141 12.36 14.76 10.74
N ALA A 142 11.75 13.82 11.48
CA ALA A 142 10.90 12.74 10.96
C ALA A 142 9.82 13.25 9.99
N GLU A 143 9.23 14.43 10.25
CA GLU A 143 8.26 15.10 9.37
C GLU A 143 8.83 15.36 7.98
N ARG A 144 10.07 15.81 7.90
CA ARG A 144 10.76 16.13 6.64
C ARG A 144 11.15 14.88 5.86
N HIS A 145 11.50 13.81 6.58
CA HIS A 145 12.02 12.58 5.96
C HIS A 145 10.91 11.59 5.55
N ALA A 146 9.75 11.62 6.19
CA ALA A 146 8.66 10.67 5.94
C ALA A 146 8.23 10.58 4.46
N PRO A 147 8.01 11.68 3.72
CA PRO A 147 7.66 11.58 2.31
C PRO A 147 8.75 10.95 1.44
N ALA A 148 10.03 11.15 1.78
CA ALA A 148 11.14 10.54 1.05
C ALA A 148 11.21 9.02 1.29
N VAL A 149 10.94 8.56 2.51
CA VAL A 149 10.83 7.13 2.84
C VAL A 149 9.71 6.49 2.02
N VAL A 150 8.52 7.08 2.03
CA VAL A 150 7.37 6.57 1.27
C VAL A 150 7.67 6.53 -0.22
N ALA A 151 8.24 7.59 -0.79
CA ALA A 151 8.61 7.63 -2.20
C ALA A 151 9.67 6.57 -2.56
N MET A 152 10.65 6.34 -1.70
CA MET A 152 11.67 5.29 -1.86
C MET A 152 11.02 3.90 -1.88
N LEU A 153 10.12 3.60 -0.94
CA LEU A 153 9.43 2.31 -0.86
C LEU A 153 8.57 2.05 -2.11
N TYR A 154 7.83 3.06 -2.59
CA TYR A 154 7.10 2.96 -3.86
C TYR A 154 8.03 2.71 -5.05
N GLY A 155 9.17 3.42 -5.12
CA GLY A 155 10.17 3.23 -6.19
C GLY A 155 10.77 1.82 -6.17
N LEU A 156 11.09 1.29 -5.01
CA LEU A 156 11.60 -0.07 -4.83
C LEU A 156 10.55 -1.12 -5.20
N ALA A 157 9.28 -0.93 -4.81
CA ALA A 157 8.18 -1.82 -5.19
C ALA A 157 8.02 -1.87 -6.73
N ILE A 158 8.00 -0.70 -7.39
CA ILE A 158 7.94 -0.62 -8.87
C ILE A 158 9.14 -1.31 -9.50
N ARG A 159 10.36 -1.08 -8.98
CA ARG A 159 11.58 -1.72 -9.49
C ARG A 159 11.49 -3.24 -9.40
N ARG A 160 11.07 -3.79 -8.26
CA ARG A 160 10.90 -5.24 -8.07
C ARG A 160 9.89 -5.83 -9.05
N LEU A 161 8.71 -5.20 -9.17
CA LEU A 161 7.70 -5.62 -10.13
C LEU A 161 8.22 -5.61 -11.57
N ALA A 162 8.98 -4.57 -11.95
CA ALA A 162 9.52 -4.43 -13.30
C ALA A 162 10.64 -5.43 -13.63
N THR A 163 11.41 -5.85 -12.62
CA THR A 163 12.56 -6.76 -12.80
C THR A 163 12.24 -8.22 -12.46
N GLY A 164 11.12 -8.49 -11.80
CA GLY A 164 10.82 -9.81 -11.24
C GLY A 164 11.73 -10.20 -10.07
N ASP A 165 12.40 -9.24 -9.45
CA ASP A 165 13.29 -9.47 -8.32
C ASP A 165 12.48 -9.68 -7.04
N THR A 166 12.59 -10.87 -6.46
CA THR A 166 11.92 -11.25 -5.21
C THR A 166 12.89 -11.31 -4.01
N SER A 167 14.17 -10.94 -4.21
CA SER A 167 15.20 -11.10 -3.18
C SER A 167 15.07 -10.12 -2.00
N GLY A 168 14.47 -8.95 -2.24
CA GLY A 168 14.27 -7.92 -1.21
C GLY A 168 15.53 -7.21 -0.71
N THR A 169 16.71 -7.76 -0.96
CA THR A 169 17.99 -7.30 -0.39
C THR A 169 18.27 -5.81 -0.61
N GLY A 170 17.85 -5.26 -1.75
CA GLY A 170 18.02 -3.83 -2.03
C GLY A 170 17.14 -2.89 -1.20
N THR A 171 16.07 -3.39 -0.60
CA THR A 171 15.12 -2.57 0.17
C THR A 171 15.66 -2.24 1.55
N ALA A 172 16.21 -3.22 2.27
CA ALA A 172 16.83 -2.99 3.58
C ALA A 172 18.06 -2.08 3.46
N ASP A 173 18.90 -2.30 2.43
CA ASP A 173 20.07 -1.46 2.21
C ASP A 173 19.69 -0.02 1.89
N ALA A 174 18.66 0.22 1.06
CA ALA A 174 18.19 1.55 0.75
C ALA A 174 17.61 2.25 2.00
N PHE A 175 16.84 1.53 2.80
CA PHE A 175 16.29 2.05 4.06
C PHE A 175 17.41 2.40 5.05
N ARG A 176 18.40 1.50 5.21
CA ARG A 176 19.59 1.75 6.05
C ARG A 176 20.38 2.97 5.60
N LEU A 177 20.62 3.14 4.29
CA LEU A 177 21.29 4.33 3.75
C LEU A 177 20.53 5.61 4.05
N LEU A 178 19.21 5.60 3.93
CA LEU A 178 18.37 6.75 4.24
C LEU A 178 18.43 7.09 5.73
N LEU A 179 18.31 6.10 6.61
CA LEU A 179 18.42 6.30 8.07
C LEU A 179 19.78 6.86 8.47
N LEU A 180 20.88 6.29 7.95
CA LEU A 180 22.24 6.77 8.24
C LEU A 180 22.46 8.20 7.73
N GLY A 181 21.83 8.57 6.61
CA GLY A 181 21.88 9.95 6.07
C GLY A 181 21.04 10.95 6.87
N ALA A 182 20.07 10.49 7.64
CA ALA A 182 19.20 11.33 8.47
C ALA A 182 19.77 11.56 9.89
N LEU A 183 20.74 10.79 10.33
CA LEU A 183 21.39 10.98 11.63
C LEU A 183 22.33 12.21 11.61
N PRO A 184 22.38 12.99 12.69
CA PRO A 184 23.32 14.10 12.79
C PRO A 184 24.77 13.57 12.72
N ARG A 185 25.62 14.30 12.01
CA ARG A 185 27.06 14.02 11.92
C ARG A 185 27.76 14.43 13.20
#